data_f3c51369d0344d6cef60e2dbc6dcf9f5
#
_entry.id   f3c51369d0344d6cef60e2dbc6dcf9f5
#
_cell.length_a   1.000
_cell.length_b   1.000
_cell.length_c   1.000
_cell.angle_alpha   90.00
_cell.angle_beta   90.00
_cell.angle_gamma   90.00
#
_symmetry.space_group_name_H-M   'P 1'
#
loop_
_entity.id
_entity.type
_entity.pdbx_description
1 polymer ?
#
loop_
_entity_poly.entity_id
_entity_poly.type
_entity_poly.pdbx_seq_one_letter_code
_entity_poly.pdbx_strand_id
1 'polypeptide(L)'
;GMYGVKLGGQKNVVIANANAKAREAGIAMYTGMMALQPPCGDLVLVDFTPGQCVHFGSGPMGFLPDMGGRAYSGIRDRISLMKRLIVYSPYPDYTSACWFCKPEQMIWCETWDEVLALISDNGPGTTAAIFSDATIQYIEHE
;
A
#
# COMPACT_ATOMS: atom_id res chain seq x y z
N GLY A 1 -16.60 9.27 11.96
CA GLY A 1 -16.87 7.96 12.57
C GLY A 1 -15.64 7.41 13.31
N MET A 2 -15.80 6.32 14.07
CA MET A 2 -14.72 5.76 14.90
C MET A 2 -13.46 5.38 14.09
N TYR A 3 -13.62 4.99 12.84
CA TYR A 3 -12.51 4.55 11.97
C TYR A 3 -12.20 5.52 10.82
N GLY A 4 -12.86 6.64 10.80
CA GLY A 4 -12.63 7.68 9.79
C GLY A 4 -11.35 8.45 10.07
N VAL A 5 -10.56 8.69 9.03
CA VAL A 5 -9.30 9.44 9.07
C VAL A 5 -9.44 10.69 8.21
N LYS A 6 -9.23 11.85 8.81
CA LYS A 6 -9.17 13.13 8.10
C LYS A 6 -7.72 13.41 7.67
N LEU A 7 -7.48 13.48 6.39
CA LEU A 7 -6.11 13.61 5.87
C LEU A 7 -5.64 15.04 5.67
N GLY A 8 -6.55 15.99 5.51
CA GLY A 8 -6.16 17.36 5.09
C GLY A 8 -5.37 17.35 3.77
N GLY A 9 -5.82 16.58 2.79
CA GLY A 9 -5.20 16.40 1.48
C GLY A 9 -4.33 15.14 1.36
N GLN A 10 -4.02 14.77 0.12
CA GLN A 10 -3.19 13.61 -0.21
C GLN A 10 -1.73 13.81 0.23
N LYS A 11 -1.00 12.70 0.41
CA LYS A 11 0.33 12.67 1.02
C LYS A 11 1.37 12.05 0.10
N ASN A 12 2.62 12.50 0.26
CA ASN A 12 3.75 11.96 -0.50
C ASN A 12 4.17 10.57 -0.03
N VAL A 13 4.01 10.32 1.28
CA VAL A 13 4.30 9.02 1.91
C VAL A 13 3.08 8.58 2.70
N VAL A 14 2.67 7.34 2.53
CA VAL A 14 1.61 6.73 3.33
C VAL A 14 2.13 5.45 3.95
N ILE A 15 1.96 5.31 5.27
CA ILE A 15 2.28 4.10 6.02
C ILE A 15 0.96 3.43 6.39
N ALA A 16 0.73 2.25 5.84
CA ALA A 16 -0.50 1.49 6.01
C ALA A 16 -0.24 0.19 6.77
N ASN A 17 -0.71 0.10 8.02
CA ASN A 17 -0.58 -1.09 8.82
C ASN A 17 -1.70 -2.09 8.50
N ALA A 18 -1.32 -3.32 8.16
CA ALA A 18 -2.22 -4.42 7.82
C ALA A 18 -2.37 -5.48 8.93
N ASN A 19 -1.67 -5.31 10.06
CA ASN A 19 -1.56 -6.37 11.06
C ASN A 19 -2.86 -6.73 11.79
N ALA A 20 -3.84 -5.84 11.85
CA ALA A 20 -5.09 -6.11 12.55
C ALA A 20 -5.95 -7.18 11.85
N LYS A 21 -5.85 -7.28 10.55
CA LYS A 21 -6.49 -8.34 9.77
C LYS A 21 -5.43 -9.13 9.02
N ALA A 22 -4.92 -10.16 9.66
CA ALA A 22 -3.98 -11.08 9.06
C ALA A 22 -4.46 -11.52 7.66
N ARG A 23 -3.56 -11.48 6.69
CA ARG A 23 -3.80 -11.87 5.28
C ARG A 23 -4.67 -10.92 4.44
N GLU A 24 -5.03 -9.75 4.96
CA GLU A 24 -5.79 -8.74 4.21
C GLU A 24 -4.95 -7.52 3.81
N ALA A 25 -3.67 -7.73 3.56
CA ALA A 25 -2.73 -6.68 3.16
C ALA A 25 -3.18 -5.90 1.92
N GLY A 26 -3.91 -6.55 1.01
CA GLY A 26 -4.49 -5.90 -0.16
C GLY A 26 -5.49 -4.79 0.18
N ILE A 27 -6.26 -4.92 1.27
CA ILE A 27 -7.16 -3.85 1.74
C ILE A 27 -6.35 -2.68 2.26
N ALA A 28 -5.34 -2.96 3.10
CA ALA A 28 -4.47 -1.91 3.63
C ALA A 28 -3.76 -1.15 2.51
N MET A 29 -3.28 -1.86 1.49
CA MET A 29 -2.69 -1.26 0.30
C MET A 29 -3.69 -0.36 -0.41
N TYR A 30 -4.93 -0.82 -0.61
CA TYR A 30 -5.97 -0.03 -1.26
C TYR A 30 -6.25 1.26 -0.49
N THR A 31 -6.47 1.18 0.82
CA THR A 31 -6.69 2.34 1.69
C THR A 31 -5.51 3.32 1.60
N GLY A 32 -4.28 2.80 1.65
CA GLY A 32 -3.08 3.61 1.54
C GLY A 32 -2.95 4.31 0.19
N MET A 33 -3.24 3.61 -0.92
CA MET A 33 -3.20 4.21 -2.26
C MET A 33 -4.18 5.38 -2.42
N MET A 34 -5.34 5.31 -1.77
CA MET A 34 -6.33 6.39 -1.83
C MET A 34 -5.84 7.66 -1.14
N ALA A 35 -4.92 7.53 -0.19
CA ALA A 35 -4.31 8.64 0.53
C ALA A 35 -3.07 9.22 -0.17
N LEU A 36 -2.49 8.51 -1.13
CA LEU A 36 -1.30 8.96 -1.85
C LEU A 36 -1.63 10.07 -2.85
N GLN A 37 -0.71 11.01 -2.95
CA GLN A 37 -0.72 12.04 -3.98
C GLN A 37 -0.18 11.49 -5.30
N PRO A 38 -0.98 11.41 -6.36
CA PRO A 38 -0.47 11.06 -7.67
C PRO A 38 0.22 12.27 -8.35
N PRO A 39 1.20 12.01 -9.22
CA PRO A 39 1.98 10.79 -9.33
C PRO A 39 3.09 10.74 -8.28
N CYS A 40 3.65 9.57 -8.03
CA CYS A 40 4.94 9.45 -7.35
C CYS A 40 4.94 9.49 -5.82
N GLY A 41 3.89 9.02 -5.14
CA GLY A 41 3.94 8.76 -3.70
C GLY A 41 4.53 7.39 -3.36
N ASP A 42 5.15 7.28 -2.18
CA ASP A 42 5.59 6.01 -1.61
C ASP A 42 4.52 5.43 -0.68
N LEU A 43 4.13 4.20 -0.92
CA LEU A 43 3.29 3.43 -0.01
C LEU A 43 4.15 2.45 0.78
N VAL A 44 4.14 2.58 2.10
CA VAL A 44 4.74 1.62 3.03
C VAL A 44 3.63 0.74 3.58
N LEU A 45 3.67 -0.54 3.23
CA LEU A 45 2.76 -1.54 3.77
C LEU A 45 3.45 -2.29 4.90
N VAL A 46 2.89 -2.23 6.10
CA VAL A 46 3.40 -2.95 7.27
C VAL A 46 2.59 -4.22 7.45
N ASP A 47 3.21 -5.37 7.22
CA ASP A 47 2.57 -6.67 7.34
C ASP A 47 3.51 -7.72 7.92
N PHE A 48 3.24 -8.16 9.12
CA PHE A 48 4.03 -9.17 9.84
C PHE A 48 3.38 -10.55 9.82
N THR A 49 2.53 -10.80 8.83
CA THR A 49 1.89 -12.10 8.67
C THR A 49 2.79 -13.04 7.89
N PRO A 50 3.25 -14.16 8.47
CA PRO A 50 4.06 -15.11 7.74
C PRO A 50 3.27 -15.80 6.63
N GLY A 51 3.90 -15.88 5.47
CA GLY A 51 3.49 -16.77 4.38
C GLY A 51 2.31 -16.35 3.56
N GLN A 52 1.73 -15.15 3.73
CA GLN A 52 0.69 -14.70 2.80
C GLN A 52 0.27 -13.24 2.94
N CYS A 53 0.51 -12.50 1.93
CA CYS A 53 -0.02 -11.16 1.77
C CYS A 53 -1.36 -11.10 1.05
N VAL A 54 -1.96 -12.23 0.71
CA VAL A 54 -3.11 -12.19 -0.18
C VAL A 54 -4.32 -12.79 0.45
N HIS A 55 -5.31 -11.99 0.66
CA HIS A 55 -6.65 -12.47 0.62
C HIS A 55 -7.61 -11.42 0.10
N PHE A 56 -7.87 -11.52 -1.16
CA PHE A 56 -9.11 -11.01 -1.74
C PHE A 56 -9.26 -11.68 -3.08
N GLY A 57 -10.32 -12.40 -3.31
CA GLY A 57 -10.65 -13.06 -4.57
C GLY A 57 -10.60 -12.17 -5.83
N SER A 58 -9.74 -11.17 -5.77
CA SER A 58 -9.54 -10.17 -6.79
C SER A 58 -8.42 -10.48 -7.76
N GLY A 59 -7.76 -11.61 -7.60
CA GLY A 59 -6.64 -11.94 -8.46
C GLY A 59 -5.48 -10.95 -8.35
N PRO A 60 -4.41 -11.12 -9.12
CA PRO A 60 -3.30 -10.21 -9.16
C PRO A 60 -3.78 -8.82 -9.55
N MET A 61 -3.82 -7.90 -8.60
CA MET A 61 -4.28 -6.55 -8.84
C MET A 61 -3.36 -5.86 -9.86
N GLY A 62 -3.82 -5.77 -11.08
CA GLY A 62 -3.16 -5.02 -12.12
C GLY A 62 -2.28 -5.79 -13.10
N PHE A 63 -2.04 -7.08 -12.89
CA PHE A 63 -1.14 -7.86 -13.76
C PHE A 63 -1.77 -8.61 -14.88
N LEU A 64 -2.97 -9.18 -14.65
CA LEU A 64 -3.65 -9.93 -15.68
C LEU A 64 -4.69 -9.02 -16.35
N PRO A 65 -4.47 -8.65 -17.61
CA PRO A 65 -5.36 -7.74 -18.32
C PRO A 65 -6.79 -8.24 -18.41
N ASP A 66 -6.99 -9.56 -18.29
CA ASP A 66 -8.28 -10.19 -18.56
C ASP A 66 -9.06 -10.63 -17.30
N MET A 67 -8.49 -10.48 -16.11
CA MET A 67 -9.13 -10.95 -14.87
C MET A 67 -9.94 -9.87 -14.14
N GLY A 68 -9.95 -8.66 -14.60
CA GLY A 68 -10.64 -7.58 -13.92
C GLY A 68 -11.73 -6.95 -14.77
N GLY A 69 -12.96 -7.06 -14.34
CA GLY A 69 -14.01 -6.20 -14.84
C GLY A 69 -13.67 -4.72 -14.61
N ARG A 70 -14.52 -3.82 -15.10
CA ARG A 70 -14.32 -2.35 -15.05
C ARG A 70 -13.97 -1.79 -13.66
N ALA A 71 -14.32 -2.49 -12.57
CA ALA A 71 -14.02 -2.07 -11.20
C ALA A 71 -12.51 -2.01 -10.88
N TYR A 72 -11.69 -2.79 -11.59
CA TYR A 72 -10.26 -2.88 -11.33
C TYR A 72 -9.40 -1.93 -12.18
N SER A 73 -9.96 -1.33 -13.21
CA SER A 73 -9.21 -0.40 -14.05
C SER A 73 -8.68 0.79 -13.26
N GLY A 74 -9.52 1.39 -12.40
CA GLY A 74 -9.11 2.52 -11.58
C GLY A 74 -8.05 2.18 -10.53
N ILE A 75 -8.02 0.96 -10.02
CA ILE A 75 -6.97 0.48 -9.11
C ILE A 75 -5.66 0.32 -9.87
N ARG A 76 -5.70 -0.28 -11.04
CA ARG A 76 -4.53 -0.44 -11.89
C ARG A 76 -3.87 0.89 -12.22
N ASP A 77 -4.68 1.88 -12.58
CA ASP A 77 -4.18 3.21 -12.91
C ASP A 77 -3.49 3.84 -11.68
N ARG A 78 -4.06 3.68 -10.48
CA ARG A 78 -3.45 4.18 -9.24
C ARG A 78 -2.16 3.45 -8.89
N ILE A 79 -2.11 2.12 -9.05
CA ILE A 79 -0.88 1.34 -8.84
C ILE A 79 0.24 1.84 -9.75
N SER A 80 -0.07 2.13 -11.01
CA SER A 80 0.92 2.63 -11.96
C SER A 80 1.46 4.02 -11.60
N LEU A 81 0.74 4.78 -10.79
CA LEU A 81 1.11 6.11 -10.33
C LEU A 81 1.92 6.12 -9.03
N MET A 82 2.02 5.00 -8.31
CA MET A 82 2.91 4.89 -7.16
C MET A 82 4.38 4.96 -7.61
N LYS A 83 5.19 5.67 -6.84
CA LYS A 83 6.64 5.63 -7.00
C LYS A 83 7.17 4.25 -6.59
N ARG A 84 6.83 3.80 -5.39
CA ARG A 84 7.25 2.52 -4.83
C ARG A 84 6.15 1.95 -3.93
N LEU A 85 6.03 0.63 -3.90
CA LEU A 85 5.42 -0.11 -2.81
C LEU A 85 6.54 -0.69 -1.94
N ILE A 86 6.69 -0.20 -0.73
CA ILE A 86 7.66 -0.68 0.24
C ILE A 86 6.92 -1.59 1.21
N VAL A 87 7.27 -2.86 1.25
CA VAL A 87 6.67 -3.83 2.17
C VAL A 87 7.62 -4.06 3.33
N TYR A 88 7.23 -3.59 4.51
CA TYR A 88 7.96 -3.85 5.73
C TYR A 88 7.44 -5.13 6.36
N SER A 89 8.22 -6.17 6.27
CA SER A 89 7.87 -7.49 6.78
C SER A 89 9.13 -8.32 7.06
N PRO A 90 9.22 -8.98 8.22
CA PRO A 90 10.26 -9.96 8.47
C PRO A 90 10.06 -11.27 7.69
N TYR A 91 8.98 -11.38 6.92
CA TYR A 91 8.60 -12.57 6.16
C TYR A 91 8.37 -12.23 4.68
N PRO A 92 9.43 -11.94 3.91
CA PRO A 92 9.26 -11.61 2.50
C PRO A 92 8.63 -12.77 1.72
N ASP A 93 7.60 -12.47 0.98
CA ASP A 93 6.89 -13.42 0.12
C ASP A 93 6.93 -12.96 -1.33
N TYR A 94 7.99 -13.33 -2.02
CA TYR A 94 8.21 -12.96 -3.41
C TYR A 94 7.21 -13.61 -4.37
N THR A 95 6.55 -14.69 -3.95
CA THR A 95 5.56 -15.37 -4.79
C THR A 95 4.25 -14.60 -4.86
N SER A 96 3.93 -13.84 -3.81
CA SER A 96 2.75 -12.98 -3.74
C SER A 96 2.97 -11.58 -4.30
N ALA A 97 4.19 -11.25 -4.69
CA ALA A 97 4.54 -9.91 -5.18
C ALA A 97 3.63 -9.43 -6.32
N CYS A 98 3.30 -10.33 -7.24
CA CYS A 98 2.44 -10.02 -8.39
C CYS A 98 1.00 -9.64 -8.01
N TRP A 99 0.56 -9.86 -6.78
CA TRP A 99 -0.76 -9.48 -6.31
C TRP A 99 -0.91 -7.99 -6.03
N PHE A 100 0.19 -7.29 -5.82
CA PHE A 100 0.19 -5.90 -5.38
C PHE A 100 0.49 -4.91 -6.51
N CYS A 101 1.63 -5.06 -7.13
CA CYS A 101 2.08 -4.15 -8.17
C CYS A 101 3.10 -4.84 -9.08
N LYS A 102 3.67 -4.08 -10.00
CA LYS A 102 4.76 -4.62 -10.82
C LYS A 102 5.97 -4.93 -9.94
N PRO A 103 6.67 -6.06 -10.17
CA PRO A 103 7.83 -6.44 -9.36
C PRO A 103 8.88 -5.34 -9.20
N GLU A 104 9.11 -4.54 -10.24
CA GLU A 104 10.07 -3.43 -10.21
C GLU A 104 9.65 -2.25 -9.33
N GLN A 105 8.37 -2.17 -8.95
CA GLN A 105 7.85 -1.14 -8.06
C GLN A 105 7.87 -1.56 -6.58
N MET A 106 8.08 -2.86 -6.30
CA MET A 106 7.99 -3.41 -4.96
C MET A 106 9.35 -3.63 -4.33
N ILE A 107 9.51 -3.16 -3.11
CA ILE A 107 10.74 -3.32 -2.33
C ILE A 107 10.37 -3.95 -0.99
N TRP A 108 11.02 -5.07 -0.66
CA TRP A 108 10.91 -5.70 0.65
C TRP A 108 11.96 -5.13 1.60
N CYS A 109 11.51 -4.75 2.80
CA CYS A 109 12.36 -4.32 3.90
C CYS A 109 12.13 -5.23 5.10
N GLU A 110 13.18 -5.73 5.69
CA GLU A 110 13.12 -6.55 6.89
C GLU A 110 13.30 -5.72 8.16
N THR A 111 13.82 -4.51 8.03
CA THR A 111 14.04 -3.58 9.13
C THR A 111 13.38 -2.23 8.86
N TRP A 112 13.03 -1.54 9.94
CA TRP A 112 12.47 -0.19 9.83
C TRP A 112 13.48 0.84 9.33
N ASP A 113 14.76 0.65 9.63
CA ASP A 113 15.83 1.53 9.16
C ASP A 113 15.96 1.51 7.63
N GLU A 114 15.75 0.35 7.00
CA GLU A 114 15.68 0.24 5.53
C GLU A 114 14.50 1.04 4.96
N VAL A 115 13.33 0.97 5.61
CA VAL A 115 12.17 1.77 5.22
C VAL A 115 12.48 3.26 5.31
N LEU A 116 13.05 3.70 6.43
CA LEU A 116 13.41 5.11 6.65
C LEU A 116 14.43 5.59 5.62
N ALA A 117 15.43 4.79 5.29
CA ALA A 117 16.42 5.12 4.27
C ALA A 117 15.75 5.37 2.90
N LEU A 118 14.78 4.53 2.52
CA LEU A 118 14.07 4.69 1.25
C LEU A 118 13.19 5.95 1.24
N ILE A 119 12.36 6.16 2.25
CA ILE A 119 11.44 7.30 2.25
C ILE A 119 12.13 8.65 2.43
N SER A 120 13.34 8.67 2.97
CA SER A 120 14.15 9.89 3.10
C SER A 120 14.49 10.53 1.75
N ASP A 121 14.48 9.76 0.67
CA ASP A 121 14.69 10.27 -0.70
C ASP A 121 13.64 11.30 -1.14
N ASN A 122 12.50 11.37 -0.46
CA ASN A 122 11.45 12.36 -0.79
C ASN A 122 11.84 13.78 -0.40
N GLY A 123 12.83 13.94 0.46
CA GLY A 123 13.42 15.23 0.79
C GLY A 123 12.58 16.10 1.75
N PRO A 124 13.04 17.35 1.97
CA PRO A 124 12.34 18.30 2.83
C PRO A 124 10.95 18.67 2.31
N GLY A 125 10.01 18.87 3.22
CA GLY A 125 8.64 19.23 2.88
C GLY A 125 7.74 18.02 2.56
N THR A 126 8.26 16.82 2.63
CA THR A 126 7.48 15.59 2.48
C THR A 126 6.35 15.52 3.50
N THR A 127 5.14 15.30 3.01
CA THR A 127 3.98 15.05 3.86
C THR A 127 3.70 13.56 4.00
N ALA A 128 3.38 13.12 5.21
CA ALA A 128 3.10 11.72 5.48
C ALA A 128 1.74 11.51 6.17
N ALA A 129 1.14 10.35 5.94
CA ALA A 129 0.02 9.85 6.73
C ALA A 129 0.32 8.44 7.23
N ILE A 130 -0.18 8.15 8.43
CA ILE A 130 -0.05 6.84 9.05
C ILE A 130 -1.45 6.31 9.37
N PHE A 131 -1.77 5.17 8.79
CA PHE A 131 -2.95 4.40 9.15
C PHE A 131 -2.54 3.31 10.14
N SER A 132 -2.95 3.45 11.38
CA SER A 132 -2.66 2.48 12.45
C SER A 132 -3.30 1.12 12.18
N ASP A 133 -4.40 1.13 11.43
CA ASP A 133 -5.10 -0.06 10.97
C ASP A 133 -5.80 0.21 9.63
N ALA A 134 -5.04 0.11 8.57
CA ALA A 134 -5.53 0.41 7.23
C ALA A 134 -6.54 -0.61 6.68
N THR A 135 -6.74 -1.73 7.37
CA THR A 135 -7.72 -2.75 6.98
C THR A 135 -9.15 -2.40 7.38
N ILE A 136 -9.33 -1.50 8.36
CA ILE A 136 -10.64 -1.06 8.85
C ILE A 136 -10.84 0.45 8.80
N GLN A 137 -9.77 1.23 8.68
CA GLN A 137 -9.86 2.68 8.55
C GLN A 137 -10.26 3.08 7.13
N TYR A 138 -10.92 4.22 7.03
CA TYR A 138 -11.28 4.82 5.75
C TYR A 138 -11.03 6.33 5.77
N ILE A 139 -10.85 6.92 4.60
CA ILE A 139 -10.66 8.35 4.45
C ILE A 139 -12.02 9.03 4.47
N GLU A 140 -12.20 9.95 5.42
CA GLU A 140 -13.40 10.80 5.44
C GLU A 140 -13.30 11.84 4.32
N HIS A 141 -14.30 11.88 3.48
CA HIS A 141 -14.47 12.96 2.51
C HIS A 141 -15.10 14.17 3.23
N GLU A 142 -14.51 15.33 3.01
CA GLU A 142 -15.07 16.60 3.46
C GLU A 142 -16.29 16.98 2.64
#